data_ee7c1cb564c962a5e5cb250b4ba536ea
#
_entry.id   ee7c1cb564c962a5e5cb250b4ba536ea
#
_cell.length_a   1.000
_cell.length_b   1.000
_cell.length_c   1.000
_cell.angle_alpha   90.00
_cell.angle_beta   90.00
_cell.angle_gamma   90.00
#
_symmetry.space_group_name_H-M   'P 1'
#
loop_
_entity.id
_entity.type
_entity.pdbx_description
1 polymer ?
#
loop_
_entity_poly.entity_id
_entity_poly.type
_entity_poly.pdbx_seq_one_letter_code
_entity_poly.pdbx_strand_id
1 'polypeptide(L)'
;MSEQKRVIYTKEELAAKVKVPAIVEQDLKRIISDRLEQCGLYYRCFSRIKTASSMAHKFALKDYGAENKKLQDLVGVRINLYFDDDVEICQNIVENTFDVIGWSTSERSEEEFKPTKLNGVCRLPEYLRSEISTETWDMYIDDTFEIQIKTMFFEGWHEIEHDMRYKGEELWKNYKGFSRYFNSILATLELCDKSMVTLFEDLGHSLYKSGRWSDMIKSHFRLKLGEGQLYPEVAKLLDEDCDQQVENLAKRIYKTSKQTLVDQLLHRSRKVPINVNTIIALLNDSQFHDSRLTAIFKERDVYNDGREESLGESWHYEMKPLIRHNVFQMCTQVDGSRLKEEKTASAAEIFQQAADAIYGWIVGKYGGLFKEMPQKTSTYHADICLLYTS
;
A
#
# COMPACT_ATOMS: atom_id res chain seq x y z
N MET A 1 -25.49 -34.14 -25.48
CA MET A 1 -24.33 -33.51 -24.76
C MET A 1 -23.37 -33.08 -25.84
N SER A 2 -23.32 -31.79 -26.17
CA SER A 2 -22.43 -31.23 -27.17
C SER A 2 -21.01 -31.15 -26.59
N GLU A 3 -20.06 -31.87 -27.18
CA GLU A 3 -18.66 -31.67 -26.95
C GLU A 3 -18.29 -30.22 -27.33
N GLN A 4 -18.11 -29.38 -26.34
CA GLN A 4 -17.48 -28.08 -26.55
C GLN A 4 -16.06 -28.37 -27.04
N LYS A 5 -15.78 -28.10 -28.30
CA LYS A 5 -14.42 -28.11 -28.87
C LYS A 5 -13.59 -27.13 -28.01
N ARG A 6 -12.68 -27.68 -27.20
CA ARG A 6 -11.65 -26.86 -26.53
C ARG A 6 -10.84 -26.16 -27.62
N VAL A 7 -10.97 -24.86 -27.70
CA VAL A 7 -10.12 -24.06 -28.59
C VAL A 7 -8.72 -24.08 -27.97
N ILE A 8 -7.79 -24.70 -28.64
CA ILE A 8 -6.38 -24.75 -28.22
C ILE A 8 -5.72 -23.49 -28.77
N TYR A 9 -5.45 -22.50 -27.89
CA TYR A 9 -4.70 -21.31 -28.23
C TYR A 9 -3.19 -21.58 -28.20
N THR A 10 -2.43 -20.95 -29.09
CA THR A 10 -0.99 -20.84 -28.92
C THR A 10 -0.67 -19.98 -27.67
N LYS A 11 0.54 -20.12 -27.12
CA LYS A 11 0.98 -19.36 -25.93
C LYS A 11 1.01 -17.85 -26.19
N GLU A 12 1.33 -17.46 -27.42
CA GLU A 12 1.31 -16.07 -27.89
C GLU A 12 -0.12 -15.53 -28.02
N GLU A 13 -1.02 -16.32 -28.61
CA GLU A 13 -2.45 -15.96 -28.73
C GLU A 13 -3.09 -15.81 -27.34
N LEU A 14 -2.75 -16.71 -26.41
CA LEU A 14 -3.23 -16.65 -25.05
C LEU A 14 -2.78 -15.36 -24.37
N ALA A 15 -1.49 -15.02 -24.45
CA ALA A 15 -0.93 -13.81 -23.86
C ALA A 15 -1.52 -12.53 -24.47
N ALA A 16 -1.82 -12.53 -25.79
CA ALA A 16 -2.41 -11.39 -26.48
C ALA A 16 -3.89 -11.13 -26.11
N LYS A 17 -4.60 -12.16 -25.63
CA LYS A 17 -6.00 -12.03 -25.19
C LYS A 17 -6.19 -11.41 -23.81
N VAL A 18 -5.15 -11.40 -23.00
CA VAL A 18 -5.19 -10.81 -21.66
C VAL A 18 -5.00 -9.31 -21.77
N LYS A 19 -6.03 -8.56 -21.42
CA LYS A 19 -6.00 -7.11 -21.39
C LYS A 19 -6.17 -6.62 -19.96
N VAL A 20 -5.15 -5.96 -19.44
CA VAL A 20 -5.16 -5.32 -18.12
C VAL A 20 -5.20 -3.82 -18.33
N PRO A 21 -6.29 -3.14 -17.97
CA PRO A 21 -6.33 -1.69 -17.99
C PRO A 21 -5.32 -1.09 -17.00
N ALA A 22 -4.70 0.03 -17.37
CA ALA A 22 -3.73 0.71 -16.51
C ALA A 22 -4.30 1.10 -15.13
N ILE A 23 -5.61 1.30 -15.06
CA ILE A 23 -6.28 1.63 -13.80
C ILE A 23 -6.09 0.56 -12.74
N VAL A 24 -6.01 -0.73 -13.12
CA VAL A 24 -5.80 -1.83 -12.16
C VAL A 24 -4.45 -1.69 -11.45
N GLU A 25 -3.40 -1.44 -12.22
CA GLU A 25 -2.05 -1.20 -11.68
C GLU A 25 -2.00 0.05 -10.82
N GLN A 26 -2.57 1.15 -11.33
CA GLN A 26 -2.57 2.45 -10.65
C GLN A 26 -3.33 2.40 -9.33
N ASP A 27 -4.49 1.74 -9.28
CA ASP A 27 -5.28 1.63 -8.06
C ASP A 27 -4.61 0.72 -7.03
N LEU A 28 -4.03 -0.41 -7.43
CA LEU A 28 -3.26 -1.26 -6.51
C LEU A 28 -2.10 -0.50 -5.89
N LYS A 29 -1.32 0.22 -6.72
CA LYS A 29 -0.23 1.06 -6.24
C LYS A 29 -0.73 2.15 -5.29
N ARG A 30 -1.83 2.83 -5.63
CA ARG A 30 -2.42 3.87 -4.81
C ARG A 30 -2.87 3.34 -3.44
N ILE A 31 -3.63 2.23 -3.42
CA ILE A 31 -4.14 1.64 -2.18
C ILE A 31 -3.00 1.38 -1.19
N ILE A 32 -1.94 0.73 -1.62
CA ILE A 32 -0.82 0.43 -0.73
C ILE A 32 -0.02 1.70 -0.36
N SER A 33 0.18 2.61 -1.32
CA SER A 33 0.88 3.88 -1.05
C SER A 33 0.15 4.72 0.00
N ASP A 34 -1.18 4.79 -0.08
CA ASP A 34 -2.01 5.51 0.88
C ASP A 34 -1.87 4.95 2.30
N ARG A 35 -1.77 3.62 2.45
CA ARG A 35 -1.55 2.97 3.74
C ARG A 35 -0.15 3.24 4.29
N LEU A 36 0.88 3.13 3.45
CA LEU A 36 2.26 3.42 3.85
C LEU A 36 2.46 4.89 4.22
N GLU A 37 1.79 5.80 3.51
CA GLU A 37 1.80 7.23 3.85
C GLU A 37 1.00 7.54 5.11
N GLN A 38 -0.12 6.88 5.34
CA GLN A 38 -0.88 6.97 6.58
C GLN A 38 -0.02 6.61 7.81
N CYS A 39 0.89 5.67 7.64
CA CYS A 39 1.83 5.24 8.67
C CYS A 39 3.14 6.06 8.70
N GLY A 40 3.36 6.93 7.72
CA GLY A 40 4.55 7.76 7.63
C GLY A 40 5.84 7.00 7.30
N LEU A 41 5.77 5.82 6.70
CA LEU A 41 6.97 5.06 6.34
C LEU A 41 7.77 5.73 5.22
N TYR A 42 9.08 5.54 5.23
CA TYR A 42 9.95 5.92 4.12
C TYR A 42 10.03 4.78 3.12
N TYR A 43 9.50 4.99 1.92
CA TYR A 43 9.43 3.97 0.87
C TYR A 43 9.52 4.56 -0.53
N ARG A 44 9.74 3.68 -1.53
CA ARG A 44 9.46 3.88 -2.95
C ARG A 44 8.56 2.75 -3.41
N CYS A 45 7.51 3.07 -4.17
CA CYS A 45 6.58 2.10 -4.71
C CYS A 45 6.60 2.13 -6.23
N PHE A 46 6.79 0.97 -6.83
CA PHE A 46 6.75 0.74 -8.27
C PHE A 46 5.67 -0.30 -8.56
N SER A 47 5.09 -0.21 -9.73
CA SER A 47 4.12 -1.19 -10.20
C SER A 47 4.33 -1.43 -11.68
N ARG A 48 3.92 -2.60 -12.14
CA ARG A 48 3.96 -2.95 -13.56
C ARG A 48 2.89 -3.95 -13.90
N ILE A 49 2.37 -3.84 -15.12
CA ILE A 49 1.60 -4.89 -15.77
C ILE A 49 2.58 -5.77 -16.56
N LYS A 50 2.46 -7.07 -16.44
CA LYS A 50 3.28 -8.01 -17.21
C LYS A 50 2.96 -7.89 -18.70
N THR A 51 3.99 -7.72 -19.54
CA THR A 51 3.84 -7.60 -20.98
C THR A 51 3.42 -8.94 -21.61
N ALA A 52 2.73 -8.88 -22.74
CA ALA A 52 2.32 -10.08 -23.49
C ALA A 52 3.52 -10.99 -23.83
N SER A 53 4.65 -10.40 -24.23
CA SER A 53 5.88 -11.16 -24.50
C SER A 53 6.43 -11.87 -23.26
N SER A 54 6.41 -11.21 -22.10
CA SER A 54 6.84 -11.81 -20.83
C SER A 54 5.88 -12.92 -20.37
N MET A 55 4.58 -12.78 -20.62
CA MET A 55 3.59 -13.83 -20.37
C MET A 55 3.80 -15.02 -21.28
N ALA A 56 3.96 -14.80 -22.58
CA ALA A 56 4.21 -15.86 -23.57
C ALA A 56 5.48 -16.65 -23.22
N HIS A 57 6.56 -15.95 -22.87
CA HIS A 57 7.81 -16.58 -22.41
C HIS A 57 7.59 -17.43 -21.14
N LYS A 58 6.85 -16.93 -20.17
CA LYS A 58 6.55 -17.67 -18.93
C LYS A 58 5.68 -18.91 -19.20
N PHE A 59 4.68 -18.79 -20.09
CA PHE A 59 3.88 -19.93 -20.57
C PHE A 59 4.70 -20.95 -21.36
N ALA A 60 5.78 -20.52 -22.01
CA ALA A 60 6.69 -21.43 -22.71
C ALA A 60 7.56 -22.24 -21.75
N LEU A 61 8.01 -21.63 -20.66
CA LEU A 61 8.90 -22.27 -19.68
C LEU A 61 8.17 -23.14 -18.66
N LYS A 62 6.92 -22.82 -18.34
CA LYS A 62 6.12 -23.52 -17.32
C LYS A 62 4.85 -24.05 -17.95
N ASP A 63 4.45 -25.24 -17.54
CA ASP A 63 3.23 -25.90 -18.03
C ASP A 63 2.01 -25.40 -17.24
N TYR A 64 1.59 -24.15 -17.56
CA TYR A 64 0.39 -23.58 -17.00
C TYR A 64 -0.86 -24.25 -17.57
N GLY A 65 -1.87 -24.47 -16.74
CA GLY A 65 -3.09 -25.20 -17.09
C GLY A 65 -2.98 -26.71 -16.86
N ALA A 66 -1.77 -27.30 -16.83
CA ALA A 66 -1.54 -28.61 -16.27
C ALA A 66 -1.41 -28.51 -14.75
N GLU A 67 -1.93 -29.47 -14.00
CA GLU A 67 -1.85 -29.51 -12.53
C GLU A 67 -2.44 -28.28 -11.80
N ASN A 68 -3.39 -27.55 -12.42
CA ASN A 68 -3.99 -26.32 -11.86
C ASN A 68 -3.00 -25.17 -11.60
N LYS A 69 -1.83 -25.19 -12.19
CA LYS A 69 -0.90 -24.06 -12.13
C LYS A 69 -1.40 -22.89 -12.96
N LYS A 70 -1.50 -21.71 -12.33
CA LYS A 70 -1.94 -20.46 -12.97
C LYS A 70 -0.89 -19.37 -12.81
N LEU A 71 -0.91 -18.39 -13.73
CA LEU A 71 -0.07 -17.19 -13.67
C LEU A 71 -0.61 -16.27 -12.58
N GLN A 72 0.20 -15.98 -11.53
CA GLN A 72 -0.20 -15.22 -10.35
C GLN A 72 0.34 -13.79 -10.34
N ASP A 73 1.25 -13.45 -11.24
CA ASP A 73 1.98 -12.19 -11.28
C ASP A 73 1.64 -11.35 -12.53
N LEU A 74 0.36 -11.30 -12.88
CA LEU A 74 -0.14 -10.48 -13.98
C LEU A 74 0.11 -8.99 -13.74
N VAL A 75 -0.10 -8.56 -12.50
CA VAL A 75 0.30 -7.25 -11.99
C VAL A 75 1.27 -7.46 -10.85
N GLY A 76 2.36 -6.70 -10.85
CA GLY A 76 3.35 -6.70 -9.79
C GLY A 76 3.47 -5.32 -9.14
N VAL A 77 3.48 -5.29 -7.81
CA VAL A 77 3.76 -4.11 -7.01
C VAL A 77 5.05 -4.35 -6.24
N ARG A 78 5.97 -3.40 -6.27
CA ARG A 78 7.25 -3.47 -5.57
C ARG A 78 7.37 -2.31 -4.60
N ILE A 79 7.66 -2.62 -3.34
CA ILE A 79 7.82 -1.67 -2.25
C ILE A 79 9.27 -1.74 -1.78
N ASN A 80 10.00 -0.65 -1.95
CA ASN A 80 11.38 -0.52 -1.52
C ASN A 80 11.44 0.38 -0.30
N LEU A 81 11.77 -0.20 0.85
CA LEU A 81 11.83 0.46 2.15
C LEU A 81 13.24 1.03 2.41
N TYR A 82 13.32 2.07 3.23
CA TYR A 82 14.60 2.69 3.57
C TYR A 82 15.32 1.93 4.68
N PHE A 83 14.58 1.27 5.57
CA PHE A 83 15.12 0.57 6.74
C PHE A 83 14.68 -0.89 6.74
N ASP A 84 15.57 -1.77 7.17
CA ASP A 84 15.32 -3.23 7.19
C ASP A 84 14.24 -3.62 8.20
N ASP A 85 14.19 -2.94 9.35
CA ASP A 85 13.16 -3.14 10.36
C ASP A 85 11.74 -2.70 9.94
N ASP A 86 11.61 -1.96 8.84
CA ASP A 86 10.32 -1.64 8.24
C ASP A 86 9.73 -2.77 7.37
N VAL A 87 10.49 -3.81 7.07
CA VAL A 87 10.03 -4.91 6.20
C VAL A 87 8.88 -5.67 6.85
N GLU A 88 9.00 -6.05 8.11
CA GLU A 88 7.95 -6.74 8.86
C GLU A 88 6.74 -5.83 9.07
N ILE A 89 6.96 -4.54 9.37
CA ILE A 89 5.91 -3.54 9.48
C ILE A 89 5.12 -3.42 8.16
N CYS A 90 5.82 -3.33 7.04
CA CYS A 90 5.21 -3.25 5.73
C CYS A 90 4.44 -4.54 5.37
N GLN A 91 4.96 -5.71 5.73
CA GLN A 91 4.26 -6.98 5.57
C GLN A 91 2.91 -6.95 6.31
N ASN A 92 2.90 -6.55 7.57
CA ASN A 92 1.68 -6.42 8.36
C ASN A 92 0.69 -5.41 7.75
N ILE A 93 1.18 -4.29 7.19
CA ILE A 93 0.33 -3.32 6.48
C ILE A 93 -0.32 -3.97 5.26
N VAL A 94 0.42 -4.76 4.48
CA VAL A 94 -0.10 -5.47 3.30
C VAL A 94 -1.17 -6.48 3.72
N GLU A 95 -0.93 -7.27 4.77
CA GLU A 95 -1.88 -8.26 5.31
C GLU A 95 -3.18 -7.62 5.83
N ASN A 96 -3.10 -6.41 6.39
CA ASN A 96 -4.28 -5.65 6.80
C ASN A 96 -4.99 -4.92 5.64
N THR A 97 -4.38 -4.89 4.46
CA THR A 97 -4.89 -4.13 3.30
C THR A 97 -5.49 -5.04 2.24
N PHE A 98 -4.88 -6.21 2.02
CA PHE A 98 -5.26 -7.15 0.97
C PHE A 98 -5.47 -8.56 1.54
N ASP A 99 -6.26 -9.37 0.82
CA ASP A 99 -6.38 -10.80 1.08
C ASP A 99 -5.12 -11.51 0.58
N VAL A 100 -4.18 -11.77 1.49
CA VAL A 100 -2.90 -12.41 1.19
C VAL A 100 -3.07 -13.92 1.20
N ILE A 101 -2.82 -14.56 0.07
CA ILE A 101 -2.89 -16.03 -0.09
C ILE A 101 -1.68 -16.69 0.57
N GLY A 102 -0.51 -16.06 0.45
CA GLY A 102 0.71 -16.55 1.07
C GLY A 102 1.94 -15.72 0.73
N TRP A 103 2.95 -15.89 1.55
CA TRP A 103 4.27 -15.30 1.38
C TRP A 103 5.27 -16.38 0.96
N SER A 104 6.13 -16.03 0.03
CA SER A 104 7.34 -16.79 -0.26
C SER A 104 8.55 -16.00 0.21
N THR A 105 9.28 -16.61 1.14
CA THR A 105 10.59 -16.12 1.57
C THR A 105 11.66 -17.02 0.95
N SER A 106 12.74 -16.44 0.45
CA SER A 106 13.94 -17.25 0.26
C SER A 106 14.45 -17.60 1.66
N GLU A 107 14.55 -18.89 1.99
CA GLU A 107 15.12 -19.32 3.26
C GLU A 107 16.52 -18.70 3.39
N ARG A 108 16.74 -17.98 4.48
CA ARG A 108 18.09 -17.56 4.86
C ARG A 108 18.87 -18.82 5.18
N SER A 109 19.81 -19.17 4.32
CA SER A 109 20.80 -20.21 4.65
C SER A 109 21.80 -19.59 5.62
N GLU A 110 22.07 -20.26 6.72
CA GLU A 110 23.13 -19.84 7.66
C GLU A 110 24.53 -19.86 7.00
N GLU A 111 24.69 -20.66 5.94
CA GLU A 111 25.96 -20.86 5.24
C GLU A 111 26.11 -20.04 3.95
N GLU A 112 25.01 -19.55 3.36
CA GLU A 112 25.03 -18.87 2.08
C GLU A 112 24.28 -17.54 2.13
N PHE A 113 24.94 -16.46 1.69
CA PHE A 113 24.26 -15.19 1.45
C PHE A 113 23.35 -15.32 0.23
N LYS A 114 22.07 -15.49 0.47
CA LYS A 114 21.02 -15.49 -0.54
C LYS A 114 20.15 -14.25 -0.37
N PRO A 115 19.71 -13.67 -1.49
CA PRO A 115 18.79 -12.53 -1.43
C PRO A 115 17.55 -12.89 -0.62
N THR A 116 17.26 -12.16 0.44
CA THR A 116 16.01 -12.29 1.17
C THR A 116 14.91 -11.67 0.31
N LYS A 117 14.12 -12.51 -0.36
CA LYS A 117 12.97 -12.08 -1.14
C LYS A 117 11.73 -12.28 -0.27
N LEU A 118 11.00 -11.22 -0.02
CA LEU A 118 9.67 -11.31 0.58
C LEU A 118 8.65 -10.99 -0.52
N ASN A 119 8.08 -12.05 -1.10
CA ASN A 119 7.08 -11.94 -2.15
C ASN A 119 5.74 -12.45 -1.63
N GLY A 120 4.72 -11.61 -1.66
CA GLY A 120 3.35 -11.95 -1.32
C GLY A 120 2.51 -12.16 -2.57
N VAL A 121 1.67 -13.17 -2.56
CA VAL A 121 0.60 -13.36 -3.54
C VAL A 121 -0.70 -12.93 -2.89
N CYS A 122 -1.34 -11.91 -3.47
CA CYS A 122 -2.56 -11.31 -2.94
C CYS A 122 -3.70 -11.47 -3.95
N ARG A 123 -4.94 -11.64 -3.47
CA ARG A 123 -6.11 -11.58 -4.34
C ARG A 123 -6.33 -10.17 -4.85
N LEU A 124 -6.70 -10.08 -6.11
CA LEU A 124 -7.20 -8.82 -6.66
C LEU A 124 -8.53 -8.45 -5.96
N PRO A 125 -8.69 -7.20 -5.52
CA PRO A 125 -10.00 -6.68 -5.13
C PRO A 125 -11.03 -6.94 -6.24
N GLU A 126 -12.24 -7.36 -5.88
CA GLU A 126 -13.24 -7.81 -6.84
C GLU A 126 -13.56 -6.75 -7.92
N TYR A 127 -13.61 -5.49 -7.54
CA TYR A 127 -13.84 -4.38 -8.48
C TYR A 127 -12.69 -4.20 -9.49
N LEU A 128 -11.44 -4.52 -9.14
CA LEU A 128 -10.31 -4.50 -10.07
C LEU A 128 -10.24 -5.77 -10.91
N ARG A 129 -10.66 -6.90 -10.35
CA ARG A 129 -10.77 -8.16 -11.09
C ARG A 129 -11.74 -8.02 -12.26
N SER A 130 -12.88 -7.34 -12.05
CA SER A 130 -13.89 -7.15 -13.09
C SER A 130 -13.43 -6.26 -14.25
N GLU A 131 -12.41 -5.43 -14.05
CA GLU A 131 -11.81 -4.58 -15.10
C GLU A 131 -10.91 -5.39 -16.06
N ILE A 132 -10.41 -6.55 -15.64
CA ILE A 132 -9.51 -7.35 -16.47
C ILE A 132 -10.30 -8.24 -17.40
N SER A 133 -10.14 -8.02 -18.71
CA SER A 133 -10.79 -8.81 -19.73
C SER A 133 -9.88 -9.97 -20.18
N THR A 134 -10.37 -11.20 -19.99
CA THR A 134 -9.72 -12.40 -20.53
C THR A 134 -10.73 -13.54 -20.70
N GLU A 135 -10.67 -14.23 -21.85
CA GLU A 135 -11.47 -15.42 -22.13
C GLU A 135 -10.91 -16.67 -21.45
N THR A 136 -9.69 -16.59 -20.91
CA THR A 136 -8.93 -17.74 -20.40
C THR A 136 -8.62 -17.61 -18.91
N TRP A 137 -9.28 -16.65 -18.24
CA TRP A 137 -9.05 -16.31 -16.85
C TRP A 137 -8.99 -17.55 -15.93
N ASP A 138 -9.98 -18.42 -16.02
CA ASP A 138 -10.10 -19.56 -15.11
C ASP A 138 -9.13 -20.70 -15.41
N MET A 139 -8.50 -20.74 -16.59
CA MET A 139 -7.62 -21.84 -16.97
C MET A 139 -6.14 -21.58 -16.74
N TYR A 140 -5.65 -20.37 -17.07
CA TYR A 140 -4.21 -20.09 -17.15
C TYR A 140 -3.75 -18.94 -16.26
N ILE A 141 -4.68 -18.08 -15.85
CA ILE A 141 -4.40 -16.86 -15.09
C ILE A 141 -5.17 -16.91 -13.79
N ASP A 142 -4.51 -16.57 -12.70
CA ASP A 142 -5.13 -16.45 -11.39
C ASP A 142 -5.65 -15.02 -11.16
N ASP A 143 -6.63 -14.87 -10.28
CA ASP A 143 -7.19 -13.58 -9.86
C ASP A 143 -6.33 -12.91 -8.77
N THR A 144 -5.03 -12.89 -9.02
CA THR A 144 -4.03 -12.46 -8.05
C THR A 144 -3.07 -11.42 -8.65
N PHE A 145 -2.36 -10.77 -7.77
CA PHE A 145 -1.21 -9.93 -8.07
C PHE A 145 -0.07 -10.21 -7.09
N GLU A 146 1.16 -9.88 -7.48
CA GLU A 146 2.35 -10.09 -6.66
C GLU A 146 2.75 -8.78 -5.97
N ILE A 147 3.05 -8.85 -4.67
CA ILE A 147 3.72 -7.77 -3.92
C ILE A 147 5.13 -8.23 -3.58
N GLN A 148 6.13 -7.40 -3.87
CA GLN A 148 7.52 -7.61 -3.48
C GLN A 148 7.94 -6.53 -2.49
N ILE A 149 8.42 -6.94 -1.31
CA ILE A 149 8.93 -6.03 -0.28
C ILE A 149 10.44 -6.23 -0.18
N LYS A 150 11.20 -5.14 -0.26
CA LYS A 150 12.66 -5.13 -0.23
C LYS A 150 13.18 -3.85 0.43
N THR A 151 14.47 -3.84 0.79
CA THR A 151 15.16 -2.61 1.12
C THR A 151 15.73 -1.93 -0.14
N MET A 152 16.08 -0.66 -0.04
CA MET A 152 16.70 0.10 -1.13
C MET A 152 18.06 -0.49 -1.54
N PHE A 153 18.86 -0.93 -0.57
CA PHE A 153 20.18 -1.52 -0.86
C PHE A 153 20.03 -2.86 -1.57
N PHE A 154 19.12 -3.69 -1.10
CA PHE A 154 18.84 -4.97 -1.72
C PHE A 154 18.26 -4.82 -3.14
N GLU A 155 17.35 -3.86 -3.36
CA GLU A 155 16.79 -3.61 -4.69
C GLU A 155 17.88 -3.20 -5.69
N GLY A 156 18.78 -2.29 -5.32
CA GLY A 156 19.87 -1.87 -6.20
C GLY A 156 20.76 -3.05 -6.64
N TRP A 157 21.11 -3.92 -5.71
CA TRP A 157 21.88 -5.14 -6.03
C TRP A 157 21.06 -6.10 -6.90
N HIS A 158 19.77 -6.29 -6.60
CA HIS A 158 18.91 -7.22 -7.30
C HIS A 158 18.67 -6.80 -8.77
N GLU A 159 18.52 -5.53 -9.06
CA GLU A 159 18.37 -5.04 -10.44
C GLU A 159 19.66 -5.32 -11.25
N ILE A 160 20.84 -5.09 -10.67
CA ILE A 160 22.13 -5.40 -11.30
C ILE A 160 22.27 -6.91 -11.50
N GLU A 161 21.94 -7.70 -10.47
CA GLU A 161 21.98 -9.17 -10.53
C GLU A 161 21.10 -9.70 -11.66
N HIS A 162 19.87 -9.23 -11.72
CA HIS A 162 18.88 -9.68 -12.71
C HIS A 162 19.31 -9.32 -14.13
N ASP A 163 19.77 -8.09 -14.37
CA ASP A 163 20.02 -7.63 -15.71
C ASP A 163 21.41 -8.01 -16.24
N MET A 164 22.41 -8.05 -15.36
CA MET A 164 23.80 -8.28 -15.78
C MET A 164 24.27 -9.72 -15.53
N ARG A 165 23.82 -10.38 -14.46
CA ARG A 165 24.26 -11.73 -14.12
C ARG A 165 23.26 -12.80 -14.55
N TYR A 166 22.00 -12.71 -14.14
CA TYR A 166 21.01 -13.72 -14.46
C TYR A 166 20.74 -13.83 -15.99
N LYS A 167 20.53 -12.71 -16.65
CA LYS A 167 20.37 -12.70 -18.13
C LYS A 167 21.66 -13.07 -18.88
N GLY A 168 22.81 -12.91 -18.24
CA GLY A 168 24.13 -13.26 -18.77
C GLY A 168 24.72 -14.54 -18.17
N GLU A 169 23.91 -15.47 -17.68
CA GLU A 169 24.33 -16.68 -16.94
C GLU A 169 25.45 -17.45 -17.62
N GLU A 170 25.40 -17.63 -18.94
CA GLU A 170 26.42 -18.35 -19.72
C GLU A 170 27.82 -17.71 -19.58
N LEU A 171 27.90 -16.37 -19.56
CA LEU A 171 29.16 -15.67 -19.33
C LEU A 171 29.69 -15.97 -17.91
N TRP A 172 28.82 -15.91 -16.89
CA TRP A 172 29.22 -16.03 -15.50
C TRP A 172 29.59 -17.45 -15.06
N LYS A 173 29.08 -18.49 -15.75
CA LYS A 173 29.40 -19.92 -15.45
C LYS A 173 30.90 -20.18 -15.37
N ASN A 174 31.68 -19.53 -16.22
CA ASN A 174 33.12 -19.73 -16.31
C ASN A 174 33.93 -18.83 -15.34
N TYR A 175 33.30 -17.90 -14.64
CA TYR A 175 33.93 -16.89 -13.81
C TYR A 175 33.51 -16.96 -12.34
N LYS A 176 33.67 -18.14 -11.73
CA LYS A 176 33.24 -18.42 -10.33
C LYS A 176 33.79 -17.44 -9.30
N GLY A 177 35.03 -16.97 -9.49
CA GLY A 177 35.64 -15.98 -8.61
C GLY A 177 34.88 -14.65 -8.60
N PHE A 178 34.44 -14.17 -9.76
CA PHE A 178 33.67 -12.95 -9.87
C PHE A 178 32.25 -13.15 -9.31
N SER A 179 31.62 -14.31 -9.51
CA SER A 179 30.33 -14.64 -8.90
C SER A 179 30.41 -14.62 -7.38
N ARG A 180 31.49 -15.16 -6.80
CA ARG A 180 31.72 -15.09 -5.35
C ARG A 180 31.91 -13.66 -4.86
N TYR A 181 32.70 -12.85 -5.59
CA TYR A 181 32.86 -11.44 -5.27
C TYR A 181 31.53 -10.67 -5.34
N PHE A 182 30.73 -10.92 -6.37
CA PHE A 182 29.41 -10.32 -6.50
C PHE A 182 28.47 -10.67 -5.31
N ASN A 183 28.49 -11.91 -4.84
CA ASN A 183 27.74 -12.33 -3.66
C ASN A 183 28.29 -11.70 -2.35
N SER A 184 29.60 -11.41 -2.28
CA SER A 184 30.15 -10.71 -1.11
C SER A 184 29.68 -9.25 -1.01
N ILE A 185 29.35 -8.62 -2.14
CA ILE A 185 28.72 -7.28 -2.16
C ILE A 185 27.33 -7.36 -1.53
N LEU A 186 26.55 -8.40 -1.83
CA LEU A 186 25.24 -8.59 -1.18
C LEU A 186 25.37 -8.68 0.35
N ALA A 187 26.32 -9.46 0.85
CA ALA A 187 26.58 -9.57 2.29
C ALA A 187 26.94 -8.22 2.92
N THR A 188 27.72 -7.41 2.20
CA THR A 188 28.08 -6.06 2.66
C THR A 188 26.85 -5.14 2.71
N LEU A 189 25.97 -5.21 1.71
CA LEU A 189 24.72 -4.41 1.67
C LEU A 189 23.74 -4.82 2.75
N GLU A 190 23.63 -6.11 3.06
CA GLU A 190 22.83 -6.61 4.19
C GLU A 190 23.36 -6.07 5.54
N LEU A 191 24.67 -6.02 5.69
CA LEU A 191 25.29 -5.40 6.87
C LEU A 191 25.01 -3.88 6.92
N CYS A 192 25.04 -3.20 5.76
CA CYS A 192 24.70 -1.78 5.67
C CYS A 192 23.25 -1.51 6.09
N ASP A 193 22.28 -2.34 5.67
CA ASP A 193 20.89 -2.23 6.08
C ASP A 193 20.75 -2.26 7.62
N LYS A 194 21.34 -3.26 8.26
CA LYS A 194 21.35 -3.39 9.74
C LYS A 194 22.07 -2.23 10.43
N SER A 195 23.24 -1.83 9.90
CA SER A 195 24.03 -0.74 10.46
C SER A 195 23.30 0.61 10.39
N MET A 196 22.47 0.82 9.35
CA MET A 196 21.63 2.02 9.23
C MET A 196 20.62 2.12 10.38
N VAL A 197 19.95 1.02 10.73
CA VAL A 197 19.01 0.97 11.86
C VAL A 197 19.75 1.29 13.16
N THR A 198 20.85 0.57 13.45
CA THR A 198 21.66 0.77 14.65
C THR A 198 22.16 2.21 14.78
N LEU A 199 22.62 2.84 13.68
CA LEU A 199 23.06 4.23 13.68
C LEU A 199 21.98 5.19 14.19
N PHE A 200 20.72 5.02 13.72
CA PHE A 200 19.61 5.86 14.15
C PHE A 200 19.14 5.54 15.58
N GLU A 201 19.29 4.31 16.05
CA GLU A 201 19.05 3.93 17.45
C GLU A 201 20.06 4.60 18.38
N ASP A 202 21.36 4.55 18.04
CA ASP A 202 22.44 5.21 18.80
C ASP A 202 22.26 6.73 18.82
N LEU A 203 21.90 7.33 17.68
CA LEU A 203 21.55 8.76 17.62
C LEU A 203 20.35 9.08 18.51
N GLY A 204 19.27 8.29 18.43
CA GLY A 204 18.10 8.44 19.27
C GLY A 204 18.44 8.35 20.77
N HIS A 205 19.32 7.42 21.15
CA HIS A 205 19.81 7.31 22.53
C HIS A 205 20.58 8.57 22.98
N SER A 206 21.47 9.08 22.13
CA SER A 206 22.24 10.29 22.43
C SER A 206 21.35 11.51 22.58
N LEU A 207 20.33 11.62 21.73
CA LEU A 207 19.32 12.69 21.78
C LEU A 207 18.44 12.58 23.04
N TYR A 208 18.05 11.36 23.43
CA TYR A 208 17.36 11.11 24.71
C TYR A 208 18.21 11.59 25.91
N LYS A 209 19.50 11.24 25.94
CA LYS A 209 20.41 11.67 27.03
C LYS A 209 20.63 13.18 27.11
N SER A 210 20.47 13.88 26.01
CA SER A 210 20.65 15.35 25.93
C SER A 210 19.33 16.13 26.05
N GLY A 211 18.20 15.47 26.32
CA GLY A 211 16.90 16.14 26.49
C GLY A 211 16.34 16.73 25.18
N ARG A 212 16.83 16.29 24.02
CA ARG A 212 16.38 16.78 22.72
C ARG A 212 15.17 15.98 22.23
N TRP A 213 14.03 16.17 22.89
CA TRP A 213 12.84 15.32 22.75
C TRP A 213 12.29 15.23 21.34
N SER A 214 12.15 16.36 20.65
CA SER A 214 11.65 16.38 19.27
C SER A 214 12.55 15.60 18.32
N ASP A 215 13.86 15.78 18.43
CA ASP A 215 14.84 15.10 17.58
C ASP A 215 14.96 13.62 17.94
N MET A 216 14.86 13.29 19.23
CA MET A 216 14.79 11.92 19.71
C MET A 216 13.61 11.17 19.10
N ILE A 217 12.41 11.75 19.12
CA ILE A 217 11.22 11.13 18.52
C ILE A 217 11.40 10.92 17.03
N LYS A 218 11.93 11.91 16.31
CA LYS A 218 12.21 11.82 14.87
C LYS A 218 13.20 10.70 14.55
N SER A 219 14.31 10.63 15.30
CA SER A 219 15.37 9.65 15.10
C SER A 219 14.94 8.24 15.51
N HIS A 220 14.20 8.12 16.61
CA HIS A 220 13.77 6.83 17.15
C HIS A 220 12.73 6.15 16.25
N PHE A 221 11.65 6.87 15.89
CA PHE A 221 10.58 6.29 15.07
C PHE A 221 10.89 6.26 13.58
N ARG A 222 11.80 7.12 13.09
CA ARG A 222 12.19 7.17 11.67
C ARG A 222 10.99 7.18 10.71
N LEU A 223 10.00 8.04 11.01
CA LEU A 223 8.81 8.25 10.18
C LEU A 223 8.89 9.60 9.46
N LYS A 224 8.18 9.73 8.35
CA LYS A 224 7.97 11.01 7.66
C LYS A 224 7.09 11.90 8.52
N LEU A 225 7.71 12.77 9.28
CA LEU A 225 6.99 13.72 10.12
C LEU A 225 6.75 15.01 9.32
N GLY A 226 5.53 15.52 9.41
CA GLY A 226 5.18 16.86 8.97
C GLY A 226 5.87 17.93 9.80
N GLU A 227 5.78 19.16 9.33
CA GLU A 227 6.27 20.34 10.06
C GLU A 227 5.50 20.49 11.37
N GLY A 228 6.21 20.90 12.41
CA GLY A 228 5.64 21.15 13.72
C GLY A 228 6.70 21.07 14.81
N GLN A 229 6.70 22.08 15.68
CA GLN A 229 7.53 22.07 16.88
C GLN A 229 6.78 21.37 18.00
N LEU A 230 7.53 20.71 18.89
CA LEU A 230 6.97 20.17 20.11
C LEU A 230 6.35 21.30 20.94
N TYR A 231 5.14 21.11 21.44
CA TYR A 231 4.49 22.12 22.27
C TYR A 231 5.33 22.41 23.51
N PRO A 232 5.53 23.70 23.85
CA PRO A 232 6.37 24.06 24.98
C PRO A 232 5.91 23.43 26.30
N GLU A 233 4.60 23.26 26.48
CA GLU A 233 4.02 22.62 27.65
C GLU A 233 4.38 21.15 27.74
N VAL A 234 4.41 20.45 26.59
CA VAL A 234 4.83 19.04 26.50
C VAL A 234 6.34 18.92 26.74
N ALA A 235 7.14 19.79 26.14
CA ALA A 235 8.59 19.81 26.37
C ALA A 235 8.92 20.00 27.85
N LYS A 236 8.28 20.98 28.50
CA LYS A 236 8.43 21.25 29.94
C LYS A 236 8.06 20.01 30.78
N LEU A 237 6.96 19.33 30.43
CA LEU A 237 6.53 18.14 31.13
C LEU A 237 7.55 17.00 31.03
N LEU A 238 8.15 16.82 29.83
CA LEU A 238 9.18 15.82 29.61
C LEU A 238 10.47 16.14 30.39
N ASP A 239 10.84 17.44 30.53
CA ASP A 239 11.98 17.90 31.31
C ASP A 239 11.77 17.65 32.80
N GLU A 240 10.61 18.05 33.33
CA GLU A 240 10.26 17.90 34.75
C GLU A 240 10.19 16.42 35.18
N ASP A 241 9.69 15.55 34.34
CA ASP A 241 9.61 14.09 34.60
C ASP A 241 10.99 13.41 34.61
N CYS A 242 11.99 13.99 33.92
CA CYS A 242 13.35 13.42 33.90
C CYS A 242 14.06 13.44 35.23
N ASP A 243 13.71 14.39 36.10
CA ASP A 243 14.30 14.53 37.44
C ASP A 243 13.74 13.52 38.46
N GLN A 244 12.66 12.83 38.11
CA GLN A 244 12.04 11.80 38.97
C GLN A 244 12.58 10.41 38.64
N GLN A 245 13.01 9.67 39.66
CA GLN A 245 13.66 8.34 39.51
C GLN A 245 12.77 7.20 39.03
N VAL A 246 11.51 7.43 38.78
CA VAL A 246 10.53 6.45 38.27
C VAL A 246 10.40 6.58 36.76
N GLU A 247 9.98 5.56 36.05
CA GLU A 247 9.80 5.54 34.59
C GLU A 247 9.13 6.81 34.04
N ASN A 248 9.95 7.77 33.62
CA ASN A 248 9.50 9.06 33.13
C ASN A 248 8.88 8.94 31.73
N LEU A 249 8.05 9.91 31.35
CA LEU A 249 7.35 9.92 30.06
C LEU A 249 8.32 9.83 28.86
N ALA A 250 9.44 10.56 28.90
CA ALA A 250 10.44 10.53 27.85
C ALA A 250 11.03 9.13 27.65
N LYS A 251 11.27 8.40 28.76
CA LYS A 251 11.76 7.01 28.72
C LYS A 251 10.68 6.06 28.20
N ARG A 252 9.43 6.27 28.56
CA ARG A 252 8.31 5.46 28.04
C ARG A 252 8.16 5.65 26.54
N ILE A 253 8.23 6.89 26.02
CA ILE A 253 8.23 7.19 24.59
C ILE A 253 9.42 6.48 23.90
N TYR A 254 10.63 6.60 24.44
CA TYR A 254 11.84 6.00 23.88
C TYR A 254 11.80 4.46 23.88
N LYS A 255 11.14 3.84 24.84
CA LYS A 255 10.98 2.38 24.91
C LYS A 255 9.89 1.83 24.00
N THR A 256 9.00 2.68 23.49
CA THR A 256 7.92 2.23 22.61
C THR A 256 8.46 1.86 21.24
N SER A 257 8.09 0.69 20.75
CA SER A 257 8.53 0.23 19.43
C SER A 257 7.84 1.01 18.31
N LYS A 258 8.53 1.13 17.18
CA LYS A 258 7.98 1.72 15.95
C LYS A 258 6.72 0.97 15.50
N GLN A 259 6.73 -0.38 15.57
CA GLN A 259 5.59 -1.23 15.24
C GLN A 259 4.33 -0.82 16.02
N THR A 260 4.45 -0.63 17.32
CA THR A 260 3.32 -0.21 18.17
C THR A 260 2.71 1.12 17.72
N LEU A 261 3.56 2.09 17.37
CA LEU A 261 3.08 3.38 16.86
C LEU A 261 2.40 3.24 15.50
N VAL A 262 2.98 2.46 14.59
CA VAL A 262 2.41 2.23 13.26
C VAL A 262 1.07 1.52 13.36
N ASP A 263 0.92 0.55 14.25
CA ASP A 263 -0.36 -0.13 14.50
C ASP A 263 -1.44 0.87 14.96
N GLN A 264 -1.09 1.83 15.80
CA GLN A 264 -2.02 2.89 16.23
C GLN A 264 -2.44 3.79 15.06
N LEU A 265 -1.50 4.13 14.16
CA LEU A 265 -1.77 4.93 12.98
C LEU A 265 -2.65 4.18 11.96
N LEU A 266 -2.38 2.89 11.78
CA LEU A 266 -3.09 2.03 10.82
C LEU A 266 -4.56 1.79 11.21
N HIS A 267 -4.84 1.62 12.50
CA HIS A 267 -6.19 1.34 13.00
C HIS A 267 -7.07 2.58 13.14
N ARG A 268 -6.55 3.79 12.92
CA ARG A 268 -7.39 4.97 12.94
C ARG A 268 -8.23 5.08 11.67
N SER A 269 -9.52 5.32 11.85
CA SER A 269 -10.48 5.54 10.75
C SER A 269 -10.21 6.81 9.95
N ARG A 270 -9.52 7.78 10.54
CA ARG A 270 -9.16 9.06 9.91
C ARG A 270 -7.65 9.21 9.83
N LYS A 271 -7.16 9.75 8.72
CA LYS A 271 -5.77 10.20 8.63
C LYS A 271 -5.55 11.32 9.65
N VAL A 272 -4.51 11.19 10.43
CA VAL A 272 -4.06 12.24 11.36
C VAL A 272 -2.73 12.79 10.87
N PRO A 273 -2.45 14.08 11.08
CA PRO A 273 -1.14 14.65 10.75
C PRO A 273 -0.07 13.94 11.57
N ILE A 274 0.95 13.40 10.93
CA ILE A 274 2.05 12.73 11.63
C ILE A 274 3.10 13.78 11.99
N ASN A 275 3.09 14.25 13.22
CA ASN A 275 4.11 15.16 13.80
C ASN A 275 4.45 14.73 15.22
N VAL A 276 5.44 15.35 15.82
CA VAL A 276 5.93 14.97 17.16
C VAL A 276 4.84 15.03 18.24
N ASN A 277 3.93 15.99 18.18
CA ASN A 277 2.84 16.13 19.16
C ASN A 277 1.78 15.05 18.97
N THR A 278 1.42 14.76 17.72
CA THR A 278 0.45 13.70 17.38
C THR A 278 0.98 12.33 17.79
N ILE A 279 2.28 12.06 17.61
CA ILE A 279 2.89 10.80 18.07
C ILE A 279 2.74 10.65 19.58
N ILE A 280 3.10 11.69 20.36
CA ILE A 280 2.99 11.63 21.82
C ILE A 280 1.53 11.48 22.24
N ALA A 281 0.60 12.17 21.58
CA ALA A 281 -0.83 12.06 21.85
C ALA A 281 -1.35 10.64 21.59
N LEU A 282 -0.98 10.03 20.46
CA LEU A 282 -1.33 8.65 20.14
C LEU A 282 -0.83 7.66 21.17
N LEU A 283 0.42 7.81 21.60
CA LEU A 283 1.00 6.95 22.64
C LEU A 283 0.35 7.21 24.00
N ASN A 284 -0.04 8.45 24.29
CA ASN A 284 -0.77 8.76 25.50
C ASN A 284 -2.15 8.11 25.51
N ASP A 285 -2.90 8.22 24.43
CA ASP A 285 -4.24 7.63 24.31
C ASP A 285 -4.23 6.11 24.43
N SER A 286 -3.20 5.45 23.85
CA SER A 286 -3.14 4.00 23.78
C SER A 286 -2.43 3.32 24.95
N GLN A 287 -1.44 4.00 25.58
CA GLN A 287 -0.56 3.34 26.53
C GLN A 287 -0.30 4.13 27.83
N PHE A 288 -0.08 5.46 27.71
CA PHE A 288 0.42 6.21 28.87
C PHE A 288 -0.70 6.66 29.80
N HIS A 289 -1.82 7.10 29.22
CA HIS A 289 -3.00 7.62 29.94
C HIS A 289 -2.65 8.70 30.95
N ASP A 290 -1.62 9.53 30.65
CA ASP A 290 -1.21 10.63 31.50
C ASP A 290 -2.22 11.79 31.35
N SER A 291 -2.86 12.15 32.46
CA SER A 291 -3.92 13.16 32.48
C SER A 291 -3.40 14.57 32.11
N ARG A 292 -2.12 14.88 32.39
CA ARG A 292 -1.48 16.15 32.03
C ARG A 292 -1.35 16.29 30.52
N LEU A 293 -0.85 15.23 29.84
CA LEU A 293 -0.78 15.18 28.38
C LEU A 293 -2.18 15.25 27.78
N THR A 294 -3.14 14.50 28.33
CA THR A 294 -4.53 14.51 27.85
C THR A 294 -5.14 15.93 27.90
N ALA A 295 -4.88 16.69 28.98
CA ALA A 295 -5.37 18.07 29.11
C ALA A 295 -4.76 18.97 28.01
N ILE A 296 -3.43 18.93 27.83
CA ILE A 296 -2.72 19.72 26.82
C ILE A 296 -3.25 19.43 25.42
N PHE A 297 -3.34 18.13 25.03
CA PHE A 297 -3.73 17.74 23.69
C PHE A 297 -5.21 17.98 23.39
N LYS A 298 -6.08 17.92 24.39
CA LYS A 298 -7.49 18.30 24.25
C LYS A 298 -7.65 19.80 23.98
N GLU A 299 -6.90 20.66 24.68
CA GLU A 299 -6.92 22.09 24.46
C GLU A 299 -6.38 22.50 23.08
N ARG A 300 -5.38 21.78 22.59
CA ARG A 300 -4.69 22.06 21.32
C ARG A 300 -5.34 21.40 20.09
N ASP A 301 -6.36 20.56 20.29
CA ASP A 301 -6.98 19.77 19.21
C ASP A 301 -5.95 19.10 18.27
N VAL A 302 -5.02 18.36 18.88
CA VAL A 302 -3.79 17.86 18.25
C VAL A 302 -4.03 16.98 17.02
N TYR A 303 -5.20 16.40 16.88
CA TYR A 303 -5.57 15.53 15.75
C TYR A 303 -6.18 16.29 14.58
N ASN A 304 -6.47 17.56 14.76
CA ASN A 304 -6.97 18.41 13.70
C ASN A 304 -5.81 19.20 13.09
N ASP A 305 -5.59 19.03 11.80
CA ASP A 305 -4.53 19.74 11.07
C ASP A 305 -4.99 21.11 10.55
N GLY A 306 -6.19 21.56 10.96
CA GLY A 306 -6.78 22.81 10.51
C GLY A 306 -7.25 22.78 9.05
N ARG A 307 -7.12 21.63 8.38
CA ARG A 307 -7.80 21.42 7.11
C ARG A 307 -9.23 21.05 7.44
N GLU A 308 -10.17 21.90 7.06
CA GLU A 308 -11.55 21.41 6.90
C GLU A 308 -11.46 20.19 6.00
N GLU A 309 -11.81 19.00 6.51
CA GLU A 309 -11.96 17.82 5.67
C GLU A 309 -12.90 18.23 4.55
N SER A 310 -12.35 18.52 3.39
CA SER A 310 -13.19 18.62 2.22
C SER A 310 -13.85 17.25 2.10
N LEU A 311 -15.16 17.21 2.10
CA LEU A 311 -15.95 16.00 1.80
C LEU A 311 -15.36 15.23 0.60
N GLY A 312 -14.56 15.90 -0.25
CA GLY A 312 -13.82 15.33 -1.35
C GLY A 312 -12.72 14.35 -0.99
N GLU A 313 -12.00 14.48 0.15
CA GLU A 313 -10.92 13.53 0.48
C GLU A 313 -11.48 12.20 1.00
N SER A 314 -12.42 12.22 1.94
CA SER A 314 -13.10 11.00 2.40
C SER A 314 -13.86 10.31 1.26
N TRP A 315 -14.46 11.11 0.38
CA TRP A 315 -15.12 10.63 -0.83
C TRP A 315 -14.17 9.88 -1.78
N HIS A 316 -12.96 10.38 -2.01
CA HIS A 316 -11.99 9.74 -2.91
C HIS A 316 -11.52 8.38 -2.39
N TYR A 317 -11.31 8.24 -1.08
CA TYR A 317 -10.70 7.03 -0.51
C TYR A 317 -11.70 5.91 -0.24
N GLU A 318 -12.89 6.23 0.22
CA GLU A 318 -13.86 5.21 0.66
C GLU A 318 -15.01 5.01 -0.34
N MET A 319 -15.47 6.09 -0.96
CA MET A 319 -16.69 6.06 -1.77
C MET A 319 -16.42 5.87 -3.27
N LYS A 320 -15.33 6.39 -3.81
CA LYS A 320 -15.03 6.29 -5.25
C LYS A 320 -14.92 4.85 -5.75
N PRO A 321 -14.20 3.93 -5.06
CA PRO A 321 -14.16 2.52 -5.45
C PRO A 321 -15.55 1.85 -5.34
N LEU A 322 -16.29 2.16 -4.28
CA LEU A 322 -17.62 1.59 -4.02
C LEU A 322 -18.64 2.03 -5.07
N ILE A 323 -18.63 3.30 -5.45
CA ILE A 323 -19.51 3.86 -6.48
C ILE A 323 -19.17 3.28 -7.84
N ARG A 324 -17.87 3.21 -8.18
CA ARG A 324 -17.42 2.67 -9.45
C ARG A 324 -17.84 1.21 -9.62
N HIS A 325 -17.70 0.40 -8.57
CA HIS A 325 -18.16 -0.99 -8.56
C HIS A 325 -19.68 -1.09 -8.76
N ASN A 326 -20.46 -0.29 -8.04
CA ASN A 326 -21.92 -0.34 -8.14
C ASN A 326 -22.45 0.23 -9.46
N VAL A 327 -21.80 1.26 -10.02
CA VAL A 327 -22.13 1.77 -11.37
C VAL A 327 -21.86 0.72 -12.43
N PHE A 328 -20.72 0.04 -12.35
CA PHE A 328 -20.39 -1.05 -13.26
C PHE A 328 -21.42 -2.19 -13.16
N GLN A 329 -21.78 -2.62 -11.95
CA GLN A 329 -22.82 -3.62 -11.74
C GLN A 329 -24.20 -3.18 -12.29
N MET A 330 -24.57 -1.92 -12.09
CA MET A 330 -25.82 -1.38 -12.66
C MET A 330 -25.76 -1.35 -14.19
N CYS A 331 -24.64 -0.96 -14.79
CA CYS A 331 -24.49 -0.94 -16.25
C CYS A 331 -24.47 -2.35 -16.85
N THR A 332 -23.98 -3.35 -16.14
CA THR A 332 -23.99 -4.75 -16.59
C THR A 332 -25.35 -5.45 -16.39
N GLN A 333 -26.17 -4.97 -15.44
CA GLN A 333 -27.52 -5.48 -15.19
C GLN A 333 -28.58 -4.84 -16.09
N VAL A 334 -28.27 -3.73 -16.75
CA VAL A 334 -29.15 -3.17 -17.80
C VAL A 334 -29.03 -4.10 -19.02
N ASP A 335 -29.98 -4.99 -19.14
CA ASP A 335 -30.11 -5.91 -20.27
C ASP A 335 -30.01 -5.14 -21.59
N GLY A 336 -29.07 -5.52 -22.45
CA GLY A 336 -28.86 -4.86 -23.74
C GLY A 336 -30.05 -4.83 -24.67
N SER A 337 -31.14 -5.55 -24.34
CA SER A 337 -32.46 -5.46 -25.01
C SER A 337 -33.20 -4.15 -24.71
N ARG A 338 -33.08 -3.59 -23.50
CA ARG A 338 -33.70 -2.31 -23.13
C ARG A 338 -33.03 -1.09 -23.77
N LEU A 339 -31.72 -1.14 -23.97
CA LEU A 339 -30.99 -0.09 -24.69
C LEU A 339 -31.35 0.01 -26.18
N LYS A 340 -31.99 -1.01 -26.77
CA LYS A 340 -32.45 -0.98 -28.16
C LYS A 340 -33.79 -0.33 -28.36
N GLU A 341 -34.62 -0.25 -27.35
CA GLU A 341 -35.97 0.33 -27.46
C GLU A 341 -36.05 1.83 -27.14
N GLU A 342 -35.15 2.37 -26.33
CA GLU A 342 -35.08 3.80 -26.01
C GLU A 342 -33.99 4.53 -26.85
N LYS A 343 -34.29 4.70 -28.12
CA LYS A 343 -33.38 5.34 -29.11
C LYS A 343 -33.21 6.86 -28.97
N THR A 344 -33.64 7.50 -27.87
CA THR A 344 -33.70 8.96 -27.79
C THR A 344 -33.06 9.61 -26.56
N ALA A 345 -32.60 8.85 -25.57
CA ALA A 345 -31.89 9.45 -24.46
C ALA A 345 -30.43 9.76 -24.84
N SER A 346 -30.00 11.01 -24.66
CA SER A 346 -28.61 11.39 -24.84
C SER A 346 -27.72 10.72 -23.79
N ALA A 347 -26.44 10.49 -24.08
CA ALA A 347 -25.51 9.94 -23.11
C ALA A 347 -25.54 10.72 -21.77
N ALA A 348 -25.76 12.04 -21.83
CA ALA A 348 -25.91 12.90 -20.66
C ALA A 348 -27.13 12.54 -19.79
N GLU A 349 -28.24 12.16 -20.39
CA GLU A 349 -29.45 11.76 -19.65
C GLU A 349 -29.28 10.39 -18.97
N ILE A 350 -28.58 9.45 -19.60
CA ILE A 350 -28.26 8.16 -19.04
C ILE A 350 -27.32 8.33 -17.83
N PHE A 351 -26.31 9.19 -17.97
CA PHE A 351 -25.40 9.53 -16.87
C PHE A 351 -26.11 10.23 -15.71
N GLN A 352 -27.06 11.13 -16.01
CA GLN A 352 -27.85 11.81 -14.99
C GLN A 352 -28.71 10.81 -14.20
N GLN A 353 -29.39 9.89 -14.88
CA GLN A 353 -30.19 8.86 -14.21
C GLN A 353 -29.37 7.92 -13.35
N ALA A 354 -28.17 7.52 -13.82
CA ALA A 354 -27.24 6.73 -13.04
C ALA A 354 -26.73 7.49 -11.80
N ALA A 355 -26.39 8.77 -11.93
CA ALA A 355 -25.96 9.61 -10.83
C ALA A 355 -27.06 9.80 -9.77
N ASP A 356 -28.32 10.02 -10.20
CA ASP A 356 -29.47 10.15 -9.31
C ASP A 356 -29.77 8.84 -8.57
N ALA A 357 -29.64 7.69 -9.23
CA ALA A 357 -29.83 6.38 -8.62
C ALA A 357 -28.75 6.07 -7.57
N ILE A 358 -27.48 6.41 -7.86
CA ILE A 358 -26.36 6.26 -6.92
C ILE A 358 -26.54 7.17 -5.72
N TYR A 359 -26.90 8.43 -5.95
CA TYR A 359 -27.19 9.38 -4.87
C TYR A 359 -28.32 8.87 -3.97
N GLY A 360 -29.41 8.39 -4.57
CA GLY A 360 -30.54 7.82 -3.84
C GLY A 360 -30.13 6.60 -2.99
N TRP A 361 -29.26 5.75 -3.51
CA TRP A 361 -28.75 4.59 -2.79
C TRP A 361 -27.83 4.99 -1.62
N ILE A 362 -26.90 5.94 -1.84
CA ILE A 362 -26.02 6.47 -0.79
C ILE A 362 -26.84 7.10 0.33
N VAL A 363 -27.78 7.96 0.01
CA VAL A 363 -28.64 8.61 1.00
C VAL A 363 -29.53 7.60 1.73
N GLY A 364 -30.04 6.58 1.04
CA GLY A 364 -30.85 5.51 1.67
C GLY A 364 -30.06 4.65 2.64
N LYS A 365 -28.80 4.32 2.30
CA LYS A 365 -27.97 3.42 3.10
C LYS A 365 -27.18 4.13 4.21
N TYR A 366 -26.77 5.37 3.98
CA TYR A 366 -25.90 6.13 4.87
C TYR A 366 -26.51 7.47 5.33
N GLY A 367 -27.77 7.75 4.99
CA GLY A 367 -28.45 9.02 5.27
C GLY A 367 -28.50 9.42 6.76
N GLY A 368 -28.31 8.45 7.67
CA GLY A 368 -28.16 8.73 9.10
C GLY A 368 -26.83 9.38 9.47
N LEU A 369 -25.80 9.21 8.63
CA LEU A 369 -24.47 9.80 8.80
C LEU A 369 -24.36 11.19 8.16
N PHE A 370 -25.25 11.53 7.23
CA PHE A 370 -25.22 12.76 6.44
C PHE A 370 -26.37 13.70 6.80
N LYS A 371 -26.69 13.88 8.09
CA LYS A 371 -27.78 14.74 8.55
C LYS A 371 -27.67 16.21 8.12
N GLU A 372 -26.53 16.66 7.60
CA GLU A 372 -26.28 18.05 7.21
C GLU A 372 -25.69 18.20 5.79
N MET A 373 -26.05 17.34 4.85
CA MET A 373 -25.63 17.58 3.46
C MET A 373 -26.37 18.78 2.87
N PRO A 374 -25.65 19.77 2.29
CA PRO A 374 -26.31 20.90 1.64
C PRO A 374 -27.14 20.41 0.46
N GLN A 375 -28.30 21.01 0.30
CA GLN A 375 -29.22 20.73 -0.81
C GLN A 375 -28.50 20.91 -2.15
N LYS A 376 -28.80 20.00 -3.11
CA LYS A 376 -28.33 19.93 -4.50
C LYS A 376 -27.78 21.26 -5.03
N THR A 377 -26.47 21.39 -5.14
CA THR A 377 -25.86 22.46 -5.91
C THR A 377 -25.27 21.90 -7.20
N SER A 378 -25.36 22.64 -8.30
CA SER A 378 -24.93 22.25 -9.65
C SER A 378 -23.44 21.86 -9.75
N THR A 379 -22.64 22.17 -8.75
CA THR A 379 -21.21 21.86 -8.65
C THR A 379 -20.95 20.36 -8.46
N TYR A 380 -21.81 19.64 -7.75
CA TYR A 380 -21.65 18.19 -7.56
C TYR A 380 -21.86 17.37 -8.83
N HIS A 381 -22.66 17.86 -9.77
CA HIS A 381 -22.86 17.22 -11.07
C HIS A 381 -21.62 17.33 -11.96
N ALA A 382 -20.90 18.44 -11.87
CA ALA A 382 -19.65 18.64 -12.63
C ALA A 382 -18.53 17.72 -12.15
N ASP A 383 -18.42 17.49 -10.83
CA ASP A 383 -17.37 16.64 -10.25
C ASP A 383 -17.60 15.15 -10.55
N ILE A 384 -18.85 14.68 -10.60
CA ILE A 384 -19.17 13.31 -11.03
C ILE A 384 -18.87 13.12 -12.52
N CYS A 385 -19.15 14.11 -13.37
CA CYS A 385 -18.83 14.06 -14.80
C CYS A 385 -17.31 14.13 -15.07
N LEU A 386 -16.54 14.94 -14.32
CA LEU A 386 -15.08 15.03 -14.42
C LEU A 386 -14.36 13.72 -14.02
N LEU A 387 -14.96 12.90 -13.16
CA LEU A 387 -14.44 11.60 -12.77
C LEU A 387 -14.51 10.54 -13.89
N TYR A 388 -15.30 10.78 -14.94
CA TYR A 388 -15.45 9.88 -16.08
C TYR A 388 -14.75 10.35 -17.36
N THR A 389 -14.27 11.59 -17.41
CA THR A 389 -13.64 12.18 -18.60
C THR A 389 -12.13 12.41 -18.45
N SER A 390 -11.57 12.13 -17.30
CA SER A 390 -10.12 12.09 -17.02
C SER A 390 -9.72 10.68 -16.58
#